data_f1885ef233d2eef47e86e258ffe8d88c
#
_entry.id   f1885ef233d2eef47e86e258ffe8d88c
#
_cell.length_a   1.000
_cell.length_b   1.000
_cell.length_c   1.000
_cell.angle_alpha   90.00
_cell.angle_beta   90.00
_cell.angle_gamma   90.00
#
_symmetry.space_group_name_H-M   'P 1'
#
loop_
_entity.id
_entity.type
_entity.pdbx_description
1 polymer ?
#
loop_
_entity_poly.entity_id
_entity_poly.type
_entity_poly.pdbx_seq_one_letter_code
_entity_poly.pdbx_strand_id
1 'polypeptide(L)'
;MKKAKTSSTTTALRSIPRSAALTARTAIRYLDKEPDNPGVPCTIHAPIDGGVVMSDRAYVLIHVNPGQTSQVVRALEEIKQIKTIDPCWGKPDIIVVVEVADQDALTQLVLSRIHSIDGVSQTDTHLVYRLKDAKVK
;
A
#
# COMPACT_ATOMS: atom_id res chain seq x y z
N MET A 1 62.10 20.29 -21.16
CA MET A 1 61.38 21.10 -22.19
C MET A 1 60.38 20.20 -22.91
N LYS A 2 59.11 20.19 -22.54
CA LYS A 2 57.99 19.68 -23.37
C LYS A 2 56.74 20.42 -23.04
N LYS A 3 56.16 21.09 -24.02
CA LYS A 3 55.00 21.94 -23.97
C LYS A 3 53.73 21.07 -23.77
N ALA A 4 52.91 21.46 -22.81
CA ALA A 4 51.54 20.93 -22.68
C ALA A 4 50.62 21.68 -23.66
N LYS A 5 49.87 20.92 -24.47
CA LYS A 5 48.83 21.43 -25.35
C LYS A 5 47.50 21.47 -24.60
N THR A 6 46.96 22.64 -24.48
CA THR A 6 45.60 22.90 -24.00
C THR A 6 44.62 22.57 -25.12
N SER A 7 43.73 21.59 -24.89
CA SER A 7 42.59 21.34 -25.77
C SER A 7 41.37 21.97 -25.14
N SER A 8 40.85 23.02 -25.75
CA SER A 8 39.56 23.60 -25.45
C SER A 8 38.44 22.69 -26.03
N THR A 9 37.70 22.04 -25.20
CA THR A 9 36.49 21.33 -25.63
C THR A 9 35.30 22.29 -25.50
N THR A 10 34.90 22.84 -26.62
CA THR A 10 33.65 23.60 -26.75
C THR A 10 32.47 22.63 -26.64
N THR A 11 31.76 22.68 -25.54
CA THR A 11 30.50 21.93 -25.37
C THR A 11 29.41 22.61 -26.19
N ALA A 12 29.04 22.00 -27.29
CA ALA A 12 27.90 22.42 -28.10
C ALA A 12 26.60 22.27 -27.31
N LEU A 13 25.92 23.38 -27.06
CA LEU A 13 24.55 23.41 -26.58
C LEU A 13 23.67 22.74 -27.64
N ARG A 14 23.23 21.51 -27.35
CA ARG A 14 22.20 20.85 -28.13
C ARG A 14 20.88 21.53 -27.83
N SER A 15 20.37 22.24 -28.82
CA SER A 15 19.03 22.80 -28.84
C SER A 15 17.99 21.65 -28.69
N ILE A 16 17.18 21.75 -27.67
CA ILE A 16 16.05 20.85 -27.44
C ILE A 16 15.06 21.06 -28.59
N PRO A 17 14.66 20.01 -29.33
CA PRO A 17 13.71 20.17 -30.42
C PRO A 17 12.32 20.56 -29.83
N ARG A 18 11.74 21.58 -30.47
CA ARG A 18 10.41 22.13 -30.09
C ARG A 18 9.25 21.11 -30.17
N SER A 19 9.49 19.91 -30.65
CA SER A 19 8.49 18.84 -30.75
C SER A 19 8.14 18.17 -29.41
N ALA A 20 8.99 18.28 -28.40
CA ALA A 20 8.71 17.70 -27.08
C ALA A 20 7.62 18.46 -26.31
N ALA A 21 7.39 19.73 -26.63
CA ALA A 21 6.34 20.54 -25.99
C ALA A 21 4.91 20.18 -26.44
N LEU A 22 4.77 19.55 -27.61
CA LEU A 22 3.45 19.20 -28.15
C LEU A 22 2.88 17.94 -27.54
N THR A 23 3.73 17.03 -27.08
CA THR A 23 3.30 15.74 -26.48
C THR A 23 2.69 15.93 -25.10
N ALA A 24 3.17 16.90 -24.34
CA ALA A 24 2.64 17.21 -23.01
C ALA A 24 1.23 17.83 -23.07
N ARG A 25 0.93 18.62 -24.09
CA ARG A 25 -0.40 19.22 -24.29
C ARG A 25 -1.44 18.21 -24.75
N THR A 26 -1.03 17.18 -25.46
CA THR A 26 -1.95 16.12 -25.92
C THR A 26 -2.31 15.19 -24.77
N ALA A 27 -1.40 14.93 -23.85
CA ALA A 27 -1.65 14.09 -22.67
C ALA A 27 -2.65 14.76 -21.70
N ILE A 28 -2.60 16.09 -21.54
CA ILE A 28 -3.50 16.82 -20.66
C ILE A 28 -4.94 16.86 -21.25
N ARG A 29 -5.08 16.86 -22.57
CA ARG A 29 -6.41 16.81 -23.21
C ARG A 29 -7.07 15.43 -23.14
N TYR A 30 -6.32 14.37 -22.89
CA TYR A 30 -6.88 13.04 -22.75
C TYR A 30 -7.48 12.78 -21.36
N LEU A 31 -7.07 13.56 -20.35
CA LEU A 31 -7.60 13.46 -18.99
C LEU A 31 -8.90 14.26 -18.78
N ASP A 32 -9.19 15.25 -19.66
CA ASP A 32 -10.41 16.08 -19.56
C ASP A 32 -11.56 15.57 -20.46
N LYS A 33 -11.36 14.49 -21.19
CA LYS A 33 -12.44 13.88 -21.95
C LYS A 33 -13.05 12.76 -21.13
N GLU A 34 -13.99 13.12 -20.29
CA GLU A 34 -14.99 12.19 -19.80
C GLU A 34 -15.59 11.46 -21.00
N PRO A 35 -15.59 10.12 -21.03
CA PRO A 35 -16.34 9.41 -22.03
C PRO A 35 -17.81 9.70 -21.73
N ASP A 36 -18.45 10.52 -22.56
CA ASP A 36 -19.90 10.53 -22.70
C ASP A 36 -20.34 9.11 -23.09
N ASN A 37 -20.51 8.29 -22.10
CA ASN A 37 -21.19 7.01 -22.24
C ASN A 37 -22.55 7.15 -21.53
N PRO A 38 -23.63 7.50 -22.28
CA PRO A 38 -24.96 7.62 -21.69
C PRO A 38 -25.59 6.25 -21.50
N GLY A 39 -24.99 5.38 -20.71
CA GLY A 39 -25.53 4.04 -20.56
C GLY A 39 -24.98 3.20 -19.41
N VAL A 40 -23.95 3.67 -18.73
CA VAL A 40 -23.51 3.04 -17.49
C VAL A 40 -23.94 3.96 -16.35
N PRO A 41 -24.94 3.60 -15.55
CA PRO A 41 -25.11 4.30 -14.30
C PRO A 41 -23.84 4.05 -13.49
N CYS A 42 -22.99 5.08 -13.38
CA CYS A 42 -22.05 5.16 -12.27
C CYS A 42 -22.90 5.22 -11.02
N THR A 43 -23.45 4.10 -10.66
CA THR A 43 -23.97 3.90 -9.34
C THR A 43 -22.76 3.80 -8.44
N ILE A 44 -22.23 4.97 -8.08
CA ILE A 44 -21.54 5.10 -6.82
C ILE A 44 -22.63 4.72 -5.82
N HIS A 45 -22.75 3.44 -5.51
CA HIS A 45 -23.43 3.01 -4.32
C HIS A 45 -22.55 3.48 -3.16
N ALA A 46 -22.70 4.76 -2.83
CA ALA A 46 -22.59 5.13 -1.45
C ALA A 46 -23.64 4.25 -0.74
N PRO A 47 -23.30 3.41 0.21
CA PRO A 47 -24.29 2.71 1.01
C PRO A 47 -25.01 3.75 1.85
N ILE A 48 -26.07 4.27 1.31
CA ILE A 48 -27.14 4.94 2.02
C ILE A 48 -28.00 3.82 2.57
N ASP A 49 -27.56 3.26 3.65
CA ASP A 49 -28.35 2.63 4.67
C ASP A 49 -27.35 2.11 5.70
N GLY A 50 -27.65 2.26 6.97
CA GLY A 50 -26.89 1.73 8.09
C GLY A 50 -26.73 0.21 8.05
N GLY A 51 -26.44 -0.32 6.84
CA GLY A 51 -25.98 -1.67 6.61
C GLY A 51 -24.66 -1.82 7.36
N VAL A 52 -24.66 -2.66 8.36
CA VAL A 52 -23.48 -3.13 9.04
C VAL A 52 -22.53 -3.61 7.95
N VAL A 53 -21.52 -2.81 7.62
CA VAL A 53 -20.41 -3.26 6.79
C VAL A 53 -19.81 -4.41 7.57
N MET A 54 -20.07 -5.63 7.12
CA MET A 54 -19.49 -6.84 7.70
C MET A 54 -18.01 -6.81 7.38
N SER A 55 -17.25 -6.11 8.21
CA SER A 55 -15.80 -6.15 8.12
C SER A 55 -15.32 -7.42 8.82
N ASP A 56 -14.50 -8.17 8.11
CA ASP A 56 -13.80 -9.31 8.68
C ASP A 56 -12.64 -8.83 9.54
N ARG A 57 -12.56 -9.34 10.75
CA ARG A 57 -11.51 -9.05 11.71
C ARG A 57 -10.53 -10.21 11.76
N ALA A 58 -9.25 -9.91 11.74
CA ALA A 58 -8.21 -10.91 11.90
C ALA A 58 -7.14 -10.45 12.89
N TYR A 59 -6.57 -11.42 13.58
CA TYR A 59 -5.36 -11.24 14.38
C TYR A 59 -4.19 -11.78 13.57
N VAL A 60 -3.18 -10.94 13.36
CA VAL A 60 -1.94 -11.35 12.71
C VAL A 60 -0.82 -11.32 13.74
N LEU A 61 -0.28 -12.49 14.02
CA LEU A 61 0.84 -12.68 14.92
C LEU A 61 2.12 -12.63 14.10
N ILE A 62 3.00 -11.71 14.42
CA ILE A 62 4.21 -11.44 13.63
C ILE A 62 5.44 -11.80 14.45
N HIS A 63 6.30 -12.61 13.87
CA HIS A 63 7.63 -12.89 14.36
C HIS A 63 8.65 -12.02 13.65
N VAL A 64 9.50 -11.36 14.41
CA VAL A 64 10.45 -10.38 13.91
C VAL A 64 11.87 -10.83 14.19
N ASN A 65 12.79 -10.50 13.29
CA ASN A 65 14.20 -10.72 13.52
C ASN A 65 14.71 -9.87 14.71
N PRO A 66 15.64 -10.38 15.52
CA PRO A 66 16.13 -9.66 16.67
C PRO A 66 16.64 -8.25 16.34
N GLY A 67 16.17 -7.27 17.09
CA GLY A 67 16.58 -5.88 16.95
C GLY A 67 15.81 -5.07 15.88
N GLN A 68 14.89 -5.67 15.11
CA GLN A 68 14.16 -4.97 14.06
C GLN A 68 12.71 -4.63 14.41
N THR A 69 12.27 -4.93 15.63
CA THR A 69 10.89 -4.71 16.09
C THR A 69 10.42 -3.25 15.86
N SER A 70 11.24 -2.26 16.20
CA SER A 70 10.87 -0.84 16.04
C SER A 70 10.71 -0.43 14.58
N GLN A 71 11.50 -1.01 13.67
CA GLN A 71 11.40 -0.76 12.24
C GLN A 71 10.11 -1.38 11.67
N VAL A 72 9.82 -2.62 12.04
CA VAL A 72 8.61 -3.32 11.61
C VAL A 72 7.35 -2.61 12.13
N VAL A 73 7.33 -2.17 13.38
CA VAL A 73 6.19 -1.41 13.94
C VAL A 73 5.91 -0.16 13.13
N ARG A 74 6.92 0.63 12.80
CA ARG A 74 6.75 1.84 11.97
C ARG A 74 6.19 1.53 10.58
N ALA A 75 6.66 0.46 9.95
CA ALA A 75 6.14 0.05 8.64
C ALA A 75 4.68 -0.44 8.72
N LEU A 76 4.29 -1.08 9.83
CA LEU A 76 2.93 -1.51 10.08
C LEU A 76 1.98 -0.32 10.32
N GLU A 77 2.44 0.76 10.96
CA GLU A 77 1.66 1.99 11.19
C GLU A 77 1.22 2.68 9.90
N GLU A 78 1.94 2.48 8.80
CA GLU A 78 1.59 3.04 7.48
C GLU A 78 0.40 2.31 6.82
N ILE A 79 -0.01 1.15 7.34
CA ILE A 79 -1.06 0.32 6.77
C ILE A 79 -2.41 0.69 7.37
N LYS A 80 -3.29 1.30 6.59
CA LYS A 80 -4.60 1.83 7.04
C LYS A 80 -5.56 0.76 7.58
N GLN A 81 -5.45 -0.47 7.12
CA GLN A 81 -6.30 -1.60 7.52
C GLN A 81 -5.96 -2.12 8.92
N ILE A 82 -4.81 -1.76 9.44
CA ILE A 82 -4.39 -2.10 10.80
C ILE A 82 -5.05 -1.16 11.79
N LYS A 83 -5.72 -1.73 12.79
CA LYS A 83 -6.42 -0.99 13.85
C LYS A 83 -5.61 -0.90 15.12
N THR A 84 -4.87 -1.94 15.45
CA THR A 84 -4.07 -2.00 16.65
C THR A 84 -2.76 -2.72 16.35
N ILE A 85 -1.68 -2.23 16.93
CA ILE A 85 -0.35 -2.83 16.88
C ILE A 85 0.15 -2.94 18.31
N ASP A 86 0.30 -4.16 18.79
CA ASP A 86 0.72 -4.46 20.14
C ASP A 86 2.07 -5.22 20.12
N PRO A 87 3.20 -4.54 20.33
CA PRO A 87 4.47 -5.21 20.55
C PRO A 87 4.47 -6.01 21.84
N CYS A 88 4.93 -7.23 21.82
CA CYS A 88 4.90 -8.16 22.93
C CYS A 88 6.31 -8.58 23.39
N TRP A 89 6.43 -8.96 24.66
CA TRP A 89 7.60 -9.64 25.14
C TRP A 89 7.41 -11.15 25.00
N GLY A 90 8.16 -11.77 24.09
CA GLY A 90 8.09 -13.20 23.83
C GLY A 90 7.65 -13.51 22.39
N LYS A 91 7.04 -14.67 22.20
CA LYS A 91 6.54 -15.13 20.89
C LYS A 91 5.00 -15.13 20.90
N PRO A 92 4.35 -14.45 19.95
CA PRO A 92 4.90 -13.62 18.88
C PRO A 92 5.53 -12.32 19.38
N ASP A 93 6.34 -11.66 18.55
CA ASP A 93 6.96 -10.37 18.88
C ASP A 93 5.98 -9.18 18.75
N ILE A 94 5.05 -9.29 17.81
CA ILE A 94 4.01 -8.27 17.58
C ILE A 94 2.67 -8.96 17.29
N ILE A 95 1.60 -8.44 17.88
CA ILE A 95 0.22 -8.82 17.58
C ILE A 95 -0.46 -7.65 16.89
N VAL A 96 -1.07 -7.90 15.75
CA VAL A 96 -1.75 -6.87 14.95
C VAL A 96 -3.22 -7.24 14.78
N VAL A 97 -4.09 -6.26 14.97
CA VAL A 97 -5.52 -6.40 14.68
C VAL A 97 -5.82 -5.72 13.35
N VAL A 98 -6.35 -6.48 12.41
CA VAL A 98 -6.66 -6.02 11.05
C VAL A 98 -8.17 -6.09 10.82
N GLU A 99 -8.72 -5.08 10.17
CA GLU A 99 -10.10 -5.07 9.68
C GLU A 99 -10.11 -4.87 8.18
N VAL A 100 -10.72 -5.81 7.47
CA VAL A 100 -10.80 -5.85 6.00
C VAL A 100 -12.23 -6.14 5.55
N ALA A 101 -12.53 -5.86 4.29
CA ALA A 101 -13.87 -6.09 3.74
C ALA A 101 -14.17 -7.59 3.58
N ASP A 102 -13.17 -8.38 3.21
CA ASP A 102 -13.29 -9.80 2.92
C ASP A 102 -11.96 -10.56 3.12
N GLN A 103 -11.99 -11.88 2.98
CA GLN A 103 -10.83 -12.76 3.14
C GLN A 103 -9.78 -12.57 2.04
N ASP A 104 -10.21 -12.21 0.83
CA ASP A 104 -9.29 -11.98 -0.28
C ASP A 104 -8.45 -10.73 -0.02
N ALA A 105 -9.09 -9.67 0.48
CA ALA A 105 -8.40 -8.45 0.92
C ALA A 105 -7.42 -8.73 2.07
N LEU A 106 -7.78 -9.63 3.02
CA LEU A 106 -6.89 -10.07 4.09
C LEU A 106 -5.66 -10.78 3.54
N THR A 107 -5.88 -11.72 2.63
CA THR A 107 -4.80 -12.51 2.02
C THR A 107 -3.82 -11.60 1.27
N GLN A 108 -4.33 -10.68 0.46
CA GLN A 108 -3.52 -9.71 -0.25
C GLN A 108 -2.74 -8.80 0.71
N LEU A 109 -3.37 -8.32 1.76
CA LEU A 109 -2.72 -7.48 2.76
C LEU A 109 -1.56 -8.19 3.43
N VAL A 110 -1.77 -9.41 3.91
CA VAL A 110 -0.74 -10.20 4.59
C VAL A 110 0.41 -10.50 3.64
N LEU A 111 0.13 -11.04 2.45
CA LEU A 111 1.16 -11.47 1.50
C LEU A 111 1.90 -10.29 0.84
N SER A 112 1.18 -9.23 0.47
CA SER A 112 1.76 -8.13 -0.32
C SER A 112 2.33 -7.01 0.54
N ARG A 113 1.82 -6.82 1.75
CA ARG A 113 2.22 -5.71 2.62
C ARG A 113 3.01 -6.18 3.82
N ILE A 114 2.48 -7.12 4.61
CA ILE A 114 3.11 -7.52 5.87
C ILE A 114 4.35 -8.37 5.61
N HIS A 115 4.27 -9.37 4.72
CA HIS A 115 5.42 -10.20 4.37
C HIS A 115 6.54 -9.45 3.64
N SER A 116 6.24 -8.32 3.00
CA SER A 116 7.24 -7.51 2.31
C SER A 116 8.02 -6.57 3.24
N ILE A 117 7.67 -6.49 4.52
CA ILE A 117 8.37 -5.66 5.49
C ILE A 117 9.68 -6.33 5.88
N ASP A 118 10.78 -5.60 5.70
CA ASP A 118 12.09 -6.07 6.15
C ASP A 118 12.11 -6.26 7.67
N GLY A 119 12.54 -7.45 8.09
CA GLY A 119 12.57 -7.80 9.49
C GLY A 119 11.48 -8.77 9.93
N VAL A 120 10.44 -8.96 9.15
CA VAL A 120 9.42 -9.99 9.40
C VAL A 120 10.00 -11.37 9.03
N SER A 121 10.00 -12.29 9.98
CA SER A 121 10.48 -13.66 9.77
C SER A 121 9.33 -14.63 9.47
N GLN A 122 8.22 -14.48 10.16
CA GLN A 122 7.04 -15.34 10.04
C GLN A 122 5.79 -14.58 10.45
N THR A 123 4.66 -14.93 9.85
CA THR A 123 3.33 -14.42 10.25
C THR A 123 2.34 -15.57 10.38
N ASP A 124 1.55 -15.54 11.45
CA ASP A 124 0.41 -16.45 11.66
C ASP A 124 -0.87 -15.63 11.70
N THR A 125 -1.81 -15.93 10.80
CA THR A 125 -3.05 -15.15 10.67
C THR A 125 -4.24 -15.95 11.20
N HIS A 126 -4.97 -15.37 12.15
CA HIS A 126 -6.17 -15.93 12.75
C HIS A 126 -7.39 -15.10 12.39
N LEU A 127 -8.20 -15.61 11.49
CA LEU A 127 -9.47 -14.96 11.14
C LEU A 127 -10.49 -15.15 12.24
N VAL A 128 -11.14 -14.05 12.64
CA VAL A 128 -12.23 -14.09 13.63
C VAL A 128 -13.52 -14.39 12.90
N TYR A 129 -14.17 -15.50 13.24
CA TYR A 129 -15.50 -15.79 12.74
C TYR A 129 -16.54 -15.58 13.85
N ARG A 130 -17.74 -15.15 13.46
CA ARG A 130 -18.83 -14.92 14.39
C ARG A 130 -19.78 -16.12 14.38
N LEU A 131 -19.95 -16.75 15.53
CA LEU A 131 -21.01 -17.73 15.71
C LEU A 131 -22.35 -17.00 15.80
N LYS A 132 -23.28 -17.31 14.91
CA LYS A 132 -24.62 -16.66 14.88
C LYS A 132 -25.40 -16.85 16.17
N ASP A 133 -25.12 -17.91 16.97
CA ASP A 133 -25.83 -18.29 18.17
C ASP A 133 -25.06 -18.09 19.48
N ALA A 134 -23.85 -17.56 19.44
CA ALA A 134 -23.10 -17.30 20.66
C ALA A 134 -23.56 -16.00 21.33
N LYS A 135 -24.52 -16.14 22.25
CA LYS A 135 -24.76 -15.08 23.25
C LYS A 135 -23.56 -15.05 24.19
N VAL A 136 -22.61 -14.16 23.91
CA VAL A 136 -21.57 -13.85 24.88
C VAL A 136 -22.26 -13.17 26.06
N LYS A 137 -22.26 -13.84 27.21
CA LYS A 137 -22.70 -13.24 28.47
C LYS A 137 -21.62 -12.35 29.04
#